data_ae9ae2e938018f6513b029d0a7138cbd
#
_entry.id   ae9ae2e938018f6513b029d0a7138cbd
#
_cell.length_a   1.000
_cell.length_b   1.000
_cell.length_c   1.000
_cell.angle_alpha   90.00
_cell.angle_beta   90.00
_cell.angle_gamma   90.00
#
_symmetry.space_group_name_H-M   'P 1'
#
loop_
_entity.id
_entity.type
_entity.pdbx_description
1 polymer ?
#
loop_
_entity_poly.entity_id
_entity_poly.type
_entity_poly.pdbx_seq_one_letter_code
_entity_poly.pdbx_strand_id
1 'polypeptide(L)'
;MALRLPASKAAEVAIGSIGCGYDLAIDVRLKYCKGGSKESRLLDIKDGDDSCDIVLPGGISIPNVSKSIKCDKGERMRFSSDVLSFQQMAEQFNQELSLAGKIPSGLFNAMFEFSGCWQKDAAYTKNLAFDGIFISFYTVALDKSHMLLRDHVKQAVPSTWDPAALARFIDTYGTHIIVGVKMGGKDVIYAKQQHSSKLQPDELQKRLKEVADKRFVEASGVQNMASDRMHPSSKVEAKEQRLRFADTNSLGSYANKEDIVFMCKRRGGNDNRNLMHNDWLQTVQTEPDAISMSFIPITSLLNGVPGSGFLSHAINLYLRYKPPITELHQFLEFQLPRQWAPVFSELPLGPQRKQQSCASLQFSFFGPKLYVNTTPVDVGKRPITGMRLYLEGRRSNRLAIHLQHLSSLPKIFHLEDDPNKSMRQASHDRRYYEKVNWKNYSHVCTAPVEADDDLSVVTGAQLHVESHGFKNVLFLRLCFSKVMGATSVKNSEWDEAVGFAPKSGLISTLISHHFTAAQKPPPRPADVNINSAIYPGGPPVPVQAPKLLKFVDTSEMTRGPQESPGYWVVSGARLLVEKGKISLKVKYSLLTAIMEDEVIEESYGG
;
A
#
# COMPACT_ATOMS: atom_id res chain seq x y z
N MET A 1 -22.28 4.65 -10.68
CA MET A 1 -23.33 5.35 -11.46
C MET A 1 -22.69 6.49 -12.23
N ALA A 2 -23.05 6.66 -13.50
CA ALA A 2 -22.61 7.78 -14.35
C ALA A 2 -23.21 9.10 -13.83
N LEU A 3 -22.66 10.23 -14.28
CA LEU A 3 -23.14 11.57 -13.88
C LEU A 3 -24.58 11.81 -14.35
N ARG A 4 -24.96 11.27 -15.52
CA ARG A 4 -26.30 11.35 -16.15
C ARG A 4 -26.93 12.74 -16.10
N LEU A 5 -26.14 13.75 -16.42
CA LEU A 5 -26.60 15.12 -16.53
C LEU A 5 -26.64 15.55 -17.99
N PRO A 6 -27.59 16.42 -18.39
CA PRO A 6 -27.56 17.08 -19.69
C PRO A 6 -26.21 17.80 -19.89
N ALA A 7 -25.76 17.91 -21.13
CA ALA A 7 -24.43 18.44 -21.45
C ALA A 7 -24.14 19.82 -20.85
N SER A 8 -25.16 20.73 -20.81
CA SER A 8 -25.01 22.05 -20.16
C SER A 8 -24.76 21.95 -18.66
N LYS A 9 -25.53 21.11 -17.98
CA LYS A 9 -25.39 20.92 -16.53
C LYS A 9 -24.10 20.20 -16.16
N ALA A 10 -23.69 19.21 -16.97
CA ALA A 10 -22.41 18.53 -16.82
C ALA A 10 -21.22 19.51 -16.96
N ALA A 11 -21.33 20.50 -17.88
CA ALA A 11 -20.34 21.55 -18.04
C ALA A 11 -20.27 22.50 -16.84
N GLU A 12 -21.41 22.92 -16.30
CA GLU A 12 -21.45 23.73 -15.07
C GLU A 12 -20.76 23.02 -13.90
N VAL A 13 -21.06 21.71 -13.71
CA VAL A 13 -20.44 20.90 -12.65
C VAL A 13 -18.94 20.75 -12.88
N ALA A 14 -18.49 20.52 -14.12
CA ALA A 14 -17.07 20.42 -14.46
C ALA A 14 -16.32 21.72 -14.14
N ILE A 15 -16.85 22.86 -14.56
CA ILE A 15 -16.27 24.19 -14.28
C ILE A 15 -16.31 24.51 -12.77
N GLY A 16 -17.44 24.18 -12.10
CA GLY A 16 -17.61 24.36 -10.66
C GLY A 16 -16.64 23.55 -9.82
N SER A 17 -16.18 22.40 -10.33
CA SER A 17 -15.24 21.52 -9.63
C SER A 17 -13.78 22.00 -9.68
N ILE A 18 -13.43 22.91 -10.59
CA ILE A 18 -12.07 23.46 -10.69
C ILE A 18 -11.71 24.23 -9.41
N GLY A 19 -10.60 23.90 -8.79
CA GLY A 19 -10.14 24.45 -7.52
C GLY A 19 -10.72 23.77 -6.28
N CYS A 20 -11.59 22.79 -6.43
CA CYS A 20 -12.12 21.99 -5.32
C CYS A 20 -11.18 20.86 -4.93
N GLY A 21 -11.32 20.40 -3.70
CA GLY A 21 -10.58 19.23 -3.20
C GLY A 21 -11.07 17.92 -3.76
N TYR A 22 -10.18 16.96 -3.78
CA TYR A 22 -10.45 15.60 -4.27
C TYR A 22 -9.68 14.54 -3.47
N ASP A 23 -10.34 13.41 -3.22
CA ASP A 23 -9.67 12.25 -2.63
C ASP A 23 -9.19 11.31 -3.73
N LEU A 24 -7.86 11.24 -3.92
CA LEU A 24 -7.27 10.45 -4.98
C LEU A 24 -7.22 8.93 -4.66
N ALA A 25 -7.58 8.52 -3.46
CA ALA A 25 -7.69 7.11 -3.09
C ALA A 25 -8.90 6.42 -3.74
N ILE A 26 -9.91 7.19 -4.17
CA ILE A 26 -11.15 6.71 -4.80
C ILE A 26 -11.11 6.89 -6.33
N ASP A 27 -12.10 6.27 -7.02
CA ASP A 27 -12.25 6.42 -8.48
C ASP A 27 -12.47 7.89 -8.88
N VAL A 28 -11.87 8.32 -9.99
CA VAL A 28 -11.94 9.70 -10.48
C VAL A 28 -13.30 9.95 -11.16
N ARG A 29 -14.20 10.64 -10.44
CA ARG A 29 -15.54 11.04 -10.91
C ARG A 29 -15.96 12.38 -10.30
N LEU A 30 -16.63 13.23 -11.08
CA LEU A 30 -17.08 14.55 -10.62
C LEU A 30 -17.95 14.49 -9.36
N LYS A 31 -18.77 13.47 -9.19
CA LYS A 31 -19.64 13.29 -8.01
C LYS A 31 -18.88 13.11 -6.68
N TYR A 32 -17.60 12.81 -6.73
CA TYR A 32 -16.74 12.64 -5.53
C TYR A 32 -15.92 13.90 -5.22
N CYS A 33 -16.15 14.99 -5.96
CA CYS A 33 -15.56 16.28 -5.66
C CYS A 33 -15.96 16.73 -4.25
N LYS A 34 -14.99 17.19 -3.45
CA LYS A 34 -15.22 17.73 -2.11
C LYS A 34 -15.81 19.14 -2.23
N GLY A 35 -17.10 19.24 -1.94
CA GLY A 35 -17.87 20.44 -2.28
C GLY A 35 -18.28 20.44 -3.75
N GLY A 36 -19.20 21.20 -4.19
CA GLY A 36 -19.69 21.23 -5.57
C GLY A 36 -20.07 22.65 -6.00
N SER A 37 -19.78 23.64 -5.17
CA SER A 37 -20.08 25.04 -5.42
C SER A 37 -18.80 25.86 -5.54
N LYS A 38 -18.90 27.05 -6.15
CA LYS A 38 -17.79 28.01 -6.22
C LYS A 38 -17.27 28.41 -4.82
N GLU A 39 -18.12 28.33 -3.80
CA GLU A 39 -17.79 28.65 -2.41
C GLU A 39 -16.91 27.58 -1.74
N SER A 40 -17.04 26.33 -2.17
CA SER A 40 -16.26 25.18 -1.65
C SER A 40 -14.87 25.05 -2.27
N ARG A 41 -14.47 25.95 -3.17
CA ARG A 41 -13.13 25.92 -3.77
C ARG A 41 -12.07 26.15 -2.72
N LEU A 42 -11.02 25.36 -2.78
CA LEU A 42 -9.84 25.48 -1.93
C LEU A 42 -8.88 26.56 -2.44
N LEU A 43 -8.91 26.82 -3.76
CA LEU A 43 -8.11 27.86 -4.40
C LEU A 43 -8.84 29.21 -4.39
N ASP A 44 -8.08 30.27 -4.25
CA ASP A 44 -8.57 31.64 -4.42
C ASP A 44 -8.62 31.98 -5.92
N ILE A 45 -9.72 31.57 -6.56
CA ILE A 45 -10.00 31.90 -7.95
C ILE A 45 -10.84 33.16 -7.94
N LYS A 46 -10.29 34.26 -8.46
CA LYS A 46 -10.99 35.54 -8.52
C LYS A 46 -12.20 35.44 -9.43
N ASP A 47 -13.38 35.43 -8.83
CA ASP A 47 -14.66 35.60 -9.48
C ASP A 47 -15.07 37.07 -9.30
N GLY A 48 -15.61 37.72 -10.29
CA GLY A 48 -16.04 39.15 -10.20
C GLY A 48 -15.70 39.91 -11.47
N ASP A 49 -15.07 41.07 -11.37
CA ASP A 49 -14.72 41.94 -12.52
C ASP A 49 -13.87 41.25 -13.61
N ASP A 50 -13.24 40.12 -13.27
CA ASP A 50 -12.47 39.26 -14.15
C ASP A 50 -13.26 38.01 -14.66
N SER A 51 -14.58 38.00 -14.59
CA SER A 51 -15.42 36.92 -15.15
C SER A 51 -15.78 37.17 -16.61
N CYS A 52 -16.02 36.12 -17.37
CA CYS A 52 -16.50 36.14 -18.75
C CYS A 52 -17.40 34.95 -19.00
N ASP A 53 -18.19 35.06 -20.07
CA ASP A 53 -18.96 33.90 -20.56
C ASP A 53 -18.03 32.99 -21.36
N ILE A 54 -18.00 31.72 -21.00
CA ILE A 54 -17.21 30.72 -21.74
C ILE A 54 -18.13 29.98 -22.72
N VAL A 55 -17.75 29.97 -24.01
CA VAL A 55 -18.44 29.22 -25.03
C VAL A 55 -17.70 27.91 -25.25
N LEU A 56 -18.35 26.80 -24.90
CA LEU A 56 -17.81 25.47 -25.08
C LEU A 56 -18.06 24.94 -26.51
N PRO A 57 -17.23 24.03 -27.01
CA PRO A 57 -17.52 23.31 -28.25
C PRO A 57 -18.90 22.67 -28.21
N GLY A 58 -19.72 22.91 -29.23
CA GLY A 58 -21.14 22.50 -29.27
C GLY A 58 -22.13 23.61 -28.94
N GLY A 59 -21.66 24.87 -28.75
CA GLY A 59 -22.50 26.06 -28.59
C GLY A 59 -23.09 26.25 -27.18
N ILE A 60 -22.61 25.52 -26.18
CA ILE A 60 -23.02 25.68 -24.78
C ILE A 60 -22.28 26.88 -24.20
N SER A 61 -23.02 27.92 -23.79
CA SER A 61 -22.47 29.09 -23.09
C SER A 61 -22.68 28.97 -21.59
N ILE A 62 -21.61 29.13 -20.82
CA ILE A 62 -21.65 29.15 -19.34
C ILE A 62 -21.25 30.54 -18.88
N PRO A 63 -22.16 31.27 -18.20
CA PRO A 63 -21.92 32.64 -17.75
C PRO A 63 -21.06 32.69 -16.48
N ASN A 64 -20.46 33.84 -16.25
CA ASN A 64 -19.73 34.18 -15.03
C ASN A 64 -18.61 33.18 -14.66
N VAL A 65 -17.79 32.79 -15.62
CA VAL A 65 -16.61 31.95 -15.40
C VAL A 65 -15.38 32.84 -15.28
N SER A 66 -14.51 32.54 -14.31
CA SER A 66 -13.24 33.27 -14.14
C SER A 66 -12.38 33.14 -15.41
N LYS A 67 -11.74 34.24 -15.83
CA LYS A 67 -10.80 34.26 -16.97
C LYS A 67 -9.58 33.36 -16.76
N SER A 68 -9.31 32.96 -15.51
CA SER A 68 -8.26 31.98 -15.17
C SER A 68 -8.61 30.56 -15.63
N ILE A 69 -9.87 30.27 -15.95
CA ILE A 69 -10.32 28.97 -16.46
C ILE A 69 -10.41 29.05 -17.96
N LYS A 70 -9.58 28.22 -18.63
CA LYS A 70 -9.53 28.12 -20.10
C LYS A 70 -10.25 26.86 -20.57
N CYS A 71 -10.76 26.92 -21.79
CA CYS A 71 -11.39 25.80 -22.44
C CYS A 71 -10.69 25.49 -23.76
N ASP A 72 -10.22 24.26 -23.89
CA ASP A 72 -9.64 23.74 -25.11
C ASP A 72 -10.58 22.73 -25.77
N LYS A 73 -10.63 22.75 -27.12
CA LYS A 73 -11.40 21.78 -27.90
C LYS A 73 -10.77 20.39 -27.77
N GLY A 74 -11.60 19.39 -27.59
CA GLY A 74 -11.19 17.99 -27.53
C GLY A 74 -11.12 17.32 -28.89
N GLU A 75 -10.73 16.05 -28.87
CA GLU A 75 -10.56 15.20 -30.04
C GLU A 75 -11.11 13.79 -29.80
N ARG A 76 -11.32 13.05 -30.87
CA ARG A 76 -11.64 11.62 -30.81
C ARG A 76 -10.43 10.82 -31.23
N MET A 77 -10.02 9.85 -30.39
CA MET A 77 -8.90 8.98 -30.68
C MET A 77 -9.15 7.55 -30.22
N ARG A 78 -8.57 6.59 -30.93
CA ARG A 78 -8.37 5.24 -30.42
C ARG A 78 -6.95 5.16 -29.90
N PHE A 79 -6.77 4.64 -28.69
CA PHE A 79 -5.48 4.47 -28.07
C PHE A 79 -5.36 3.08 -27.44
N SER A 80 -4.26 2.39 -27.78
CA SER A 80 -3.88 1.11 -27.21
C SER A 80 -2.55 1.26 -26.48
N SER A 81 -2.51 0.78 -25.25
CA SER A 81 -1.26 0.76 -24.49
C SER A 81 -0.38 -0.42 -24.89
N ASP A 82 0.91 -0.31 -24.63
CA ASP A 82 1.78 -1.47 -24.58
C ASP A 82 1.39 -2.40 -23.42
N VAL A 83 1.90 -3.62 -23.45
CA VAL A 83 1.79 -4.56 -22.32
C VAL A 83 2.82 -4.18 -21.27
N LEU A 84 2.35 -3.67 -20.14
CA LEU A 84 3.17 -3.08 -19.10
C LEU A 84 3.07 -3.89 -17.78
N SER A 85 4.11 -3.81 -16.96
CA SER A 85 4.04 -4.27 -15.57
C SER A 85 3.06 -3.43 -14.76
N PHE A 86 2.64 -3.95 -13.60
CA PHE A 86 1.76 -3.24 -12.66
C PHE A 86 2.25 -1.83 -12.35
N GLN A 87 3.55 -1.67 -12.05
CA GLN A 87 4.13 -0.38 -11.69
C GLN A 87 4.15 0.59 -12.87
N GLN A 88 4.57 0.14 -14.06
CA GLN A 88 4.61 0.99 -15.27
C GLN A 88 3.21 1.47 -15.66
N MET A 89 2.21 0.59 -15.58
CA MET A 89 0.83 0.95 -15.87
C MET A 89 0.27 1.94 -14.83
N ALA A 90 0.58 1.75 -13.53
CA ALA A 90 0.20 2.70 -12.50
C ALA A 90 0.84 4.10 -12.71
N GLU A 91 2.11 4.15 -13.12
CA GLU A 91 2.80 5.40 -13.49
C GLU A 91 2.14 6.06 -14.69
N GLN A 92 1.76 5.31 -15.74
CA GLN A 92 1.04 5.84 -16.90
C GLN A 92 -0.31 6.46 -16.51
N PHE A 93 -1.07 5.80 -15.66
CA PHE A 93 -2.34 6.35 -15.13
C PHE A 93 -2.13 7.62 -14.30
N ASN A 94 -1.06 7.67 -13.51
CA ASN A 94 -0.75 8.87 -12.73
C ASN A 94 -0.36 10.04 -13.64
N GLN A 95 0.41 9.79 -14.72
CA GLN A 95 0.75 10.81 -15.72
C GLN A 95 -0.50 11.37 -16.42
N GLU A 96 -1.48 10.53 -16.74
CA GLU A 96 -2.77 10.98 -17.30
C GLU A 96 -3.49 11.96 -16.34
N LEU A 97 -3.32 11.78 -15.04
CA LEU A 97 -3.88 12.64 -14.00
C LEU A 97 -2.98 13.85 -13.64
N SER A 98 -1.91 14.08 -14.40
CA SER A 98 -0.89 15.11 -14.13
C SER A 98 -0.15 14.93 -12.80
N LEU A 99 0.00 13.70 -12.33
CA LEU A 99 0.64 13.36 -11.06
C LEU A 99 2.05 12.81 -11.29
N ALA A 100 2.98 13.27 -10.46
CA ALA A 100 4.28 12.66 -10.31
C ALA A 100 4.23 11.63 -9.18
N GLY A 101 4.60 10.37 -9.45
CA GLY A 101 4.67 9.36 -8.40
C GLY A 101 4.28 7.96 -8.84
N LYS A 102 4.60 7.00 -7.98
CA LYS A 102 4.45 5.55 -8.24
C LYS A 102 3.29 4.92 -7.48
N ILE A 103 2.65 5.67 -6.58
CA ILE A 103 1.52 5.15 -5.78
C ILE A 103 0.29 5.05 -6.69
N PRO A 104 -0.31 3.86 -6.85
CA PRO A 104 -1.48 3.68 -7.68
C PRO A 104 -2.64 4.57 -7.23
N SER A 105 -3.24 5.32 -8.17
CA SER A 105 -4.43 6.12 -7.90
C SER A 105 -5.69 5.25 -7.77
N GLY A 106 -6.76 5.79 -7.18
CA GLY A 106 -8.06 5.15 -7.13
C GLY A 106 -8.65 4.89 -8.53
N LEU A 107 -8.33 5.74 -9.51
CA LEU A 107 -8.70 5.49 -10.92
C LEU A 107 -8.08 4.19 -11.43
N PHE A 108 -6.78 3.99 -11.23
CA PHE A 108 -6.08 2.78 -11.64
C PHE A 108 -6.72 1.52 -11.00
N ASN A 109 -6.98 1.59 -9.69
CA ASN A 109 -7.62 0.48 -8.99
C ASN A 109 -9.04 0.18 -9.53
N ALA A 110 -9.82 1.21 -9.79
CA ALA A 110 -11.19 1.06 -10.32
C ALA A 110 -11.23 0.50 -11.74
N MET A 111 -10.26 0.87 -12.60
CA MET A 111 -10.23 0.40 -14.00
C MET A 111 -9.85 -1.07 -14.09
N PHE A 112 -8.89 -1.53 -13.29
CA PHE A 112 -8.42 -2.92 -13.29
C PHE A 112 -9.06 -3.81 -12.20
N GLU A 113 -10.05 -3.30 -11.47
CA GLU A 113 -10.72 -4.01 -10.37
C GLU A 113 -9.73 -4.57 -9.35
N PHE A 114 -8.84 -3.70 -8.88
CA PHE A 114 -7.89 -4.02 -7.81
C PHE A 114 -8.51 -3.80 -6.43
N SER A 115 -8.00 -4.54 -5.45
CA SER A 115 -8.44 -4.42 -4.06
C SER A 115 -8.06 -3.09 -3.41
N GLY A 116 -7.05 -2.41 -3.95
CA GLY A 116 -6.45 -1.19 -3.39
C GLY A 116 -5.24 -1.46 -2.49
N CYS A 117 -5.04 -2.69 -2.05
CA CYS A 117 -3.81 -3.09 -1.36
C CYS A 117 -2.68 -3.27 -2.39
N TRP A 118 -1.88 -2.25 -2.58
CA TRP A 118 -0.86 -2.19 -3.62
C TRP A 118 0.04 -3.43 -3.68
N GLN A 119 0.57 -3.87 -2.54
CA GLN A 119 1.50 -5.00 -2.50
C GLN A 119 0.83 -6.31 -2.94
N LYS A 120 -0.40 -6.54 -2.47
CA LYS A 120 -1.19 -7.71 -2.81
C LYS A 120 -1.56 -7.72 -4.29
N ASP A 121 -2.09 -6.60 -4.80
CA ASP A 121 -2.49 -6.47 -6.20
C ASP A 121 -1.30 -6.63 -7.15
N ALA A 122 -0.14 -6.05 -6.83
CA ALA A 122 1.08 -6.18 -7.60
C ALA A 122 1.63 -7.63 -7.58
N ALA A 123 1.55 -8.33 -6.44
CA ALA A 123 2.04 -9.69 -6.30
C ALA A 123 1.26 -10.71 -7.17
N TYR A 124 -0.01 -10.45 -7.45
CA TYR A 124 -0.85 -11.34 -8.28
C TYR A 124 -0.88 -10.95 -9.76
N THR A 125 -0.35 -9.76 -10.12
CA THR A 125 -0.46 -9.21 -11.47
C THR A 125 0.88 -9.31 -12.21
N LYS A 126 0.90 -10.05 -13.34
CA LYS A 126 2.06 -10.18 -14.22
C LYS A 126 2.17 -8.99 -15.18
N ASN A 127 1.11 -8.77 -15.98
CA ASN A 127 1.06 -7.71 -16.98
C ASN A 127 -0.34 -7.09 -17.05
N LEU A 128 -0.36 -5.85 -17.53
CA LEU A 128 -1.57 -5.05 -17.77
C LEU A 128 -1.49 -4.41 -19.17
N ALA A 129 -2.63 -4.28 -19.81
CA ALA A 129 -2.77 -3.55 -21.08
C ALA A 129 -4.19 -3.02 -21.22
N PHE A 130 -4.42 -2.05 -22.10
CA PHE A 130 -5.74 -1.61 -22.48
C PHE A 130 -5.80 -1.14 -23.93
N ASP A 131 -7.00 -1.20 -24.53
CA ASP A 131 -7.32 -0.62 -25.83
C ASP A 131 -8.71 0.03 -25.74
N GLY A 132 -8.86 1.25 -26.23
CA GLY A 132 -10.11 1.97 -26.11
C GLY A 132 -10.29 3.15 -27.04
N ILE A 133 -11.53 3.58 -27.13
CA ILE A 133 -11.96 4.79 -27.83
C ILE A 133 -12.23 5.88 -26.80
N PHE A 134 -11.57 7.01 -27.00
CA PHE A 134 -11.67 8.21 -26.19
C PHE A 134 -12.27 9.33 -27.03
N ILE A 135 -13.35 9.93 -26.55
CA ILE A 135 -14.05 11.04 -27.19
C ILE A 135 -13.99 12.20 -26.20
N SER A 136 -13.10 13.13 -26.44
CA SER A 136 -13.07 14.37 -25.68
C SER A 136 -13.84 15.45 -26.46
N PHE A 137 -14.78 16.13 -25.82
CA PHE A 137 -15.45 17.28 -26.40
C PHE A 137 -14.70 18.56 -26.10
N TYR A 138 -14.29 18.72 -24.85
CA TYR A 138 -13.51 19.85 -24.37
C TYR A 138 -12.76 19.51 -23.10
N THR A 139 -11.75 20.32 -22.81
CA THR A 139 -11.04 20.30 -21.54
C THR A 139 -11.12 21.68 -20.92
N VAL A 140 -11.64 21.77 -19.70
CA VAL A 140 -11.57 22.99 -18.88
C VAL A 140 -10.41 22.87 -17.92
N ALA A 141 -9.53 23.88 -17.86
CA ALA A 141 -8.34 23.85 -17.03
C ALA A 141 -8.03 25.23 -16.42
N LEU A 142 -7.50 25.22 -15.20
CA LEU A 142 -7.03 26.41 -14.51
C LEU A 142 -5.67 26.84 -15.02
N ASP A 143 -5.47 28.12 -15.28
CA ASP A 143 -4.16 28.68 -15.59
C ASP A 143 -3.23 28.57 -14.35
N LYS A 144 -2.04 27.98 -14.58
CA LYS A 144 -1.08 27.67 -13.50
C LYS A 144 -0.47 28.90 -12.81
N SER A 145 -0.66 30.10 -13.34
CA SER A 145 0.00 31.31 -12.87
C SER A 145 -0.54 31.87 -11.51
N HIS A 146 -1.72 31.41 -11.05
CA HIS A 146 -2.40 31.99 -9.89
C HIS A 146 -3.01 30.95 -8.95
N MET A 147 -2.24 29.94 -8.54
CA MET A 147 -2.73 28.91 -7.61
C MET A 147 -2.39 29.31 -6.16
N LEU A 148 -3.27 30.06 -5.53
CA LEU A 148 -3.18 30.41 -4.11
C LEU A 148 -4.24 29.63 -3.33
N LEU A 149 -3.80 28.97 -2.26
CA LEU A 149 -4.72 28.28 -1.34
C LEU A 149 -5.40 29.29 -0.43
N ARG A 150 -6.71 29.13 -0.21
CA ARG A 150 -7.48 30.00 0.71
C ARG A 150 -6.99 29.86 2.15
N ASP A 151 -7.05 30.94 2.91
CA ASP A 151 -6.46 31.00 4.25
C ASP A 151 -7.13 30.05 5.26
N HIS A 152 -8.45 29.84 5.16
CA HIS A 152 -9.13 28.88 6.04
C HIS A 152 -8.61 27.44 5.87
N VAL A 153 -8.17 27.06 4.67
CA VAL A 153 -7.57 25.73 4.42
C VAL A 153 -6.17 25.64 5.04
N LYS A 154 -5.37 26.73 4.92
CA LYS A 154 -4.04 26.80 5.55
C LYS A 154 -4.14 26.74 7.07
N GLN A 155 -5.13 27.43 7.66
CA GLN A 155 -5.38 27.43 9.10
C GLN A 155 -5.88 26.09 9.64
N ALA A 156 -6.56 25.28 8.79
CA ALA A 156 -7.04 23.96 9.16
C ALA A 156 -5.93 22.90 9.21
N VAL A 157 -4.69 23.20 8.75
CA VAL A 157 -3.57 22.26 8.77
C VAL A 157 -3.14 22.00 10.21
N PRO A 158 -3.15 20.75 10.71
CA PRO A 158 -2.71 20.44 12.06
C PRO A 158 -1.22 20.72 12.24
N SER A 159 -0.85 21.50 13.26
CA SER A 159 0.54 21.88 13.54
C SER A 159 1.37 20.76 14.18
N THR A 160 0.71 19.69 14.66
CA THR A 160 1.33 18.54 15.31
C THR A 160 0.79 17.26 14.70
N TRP A 161 1.43 16.12 15.02
CA TRP A 161 0.91 14.80 14.65
C TRP A 161 -0.33 14.48 15.52
N ASP A 162 -1.50 14.91 15.04
CA ASP A 162 -2.81 14.59 15.62
C ASP A 162 -3.60 13.75 14.61
N PRO A 163 -3.69 12.42 14.81
CA PRO A 163 -4.38 11.51 13.91
C PRO A 163 -5.82 11.90 13.58
N ALA A 164 -6.58 12.34 14.58
CA ALA A 164 -7.98 12.74 14.38
C ALA A 164 -8.11 14.03 13.55
N ALA A 165 -7.25 15.04 13.82
CA ALA A 165 -7.24 16.28 13.05
C ALA A 165 -6.72 16.06 11.62
N LEU A 166 -5.69 15.22 11.43
CA LEU A 166 -5.15 14.87 10.12
C LEU A 166 -6.18 14.10 9.27
N ALA A 167 -6.87 13.12 9.86
CA ALA A 167 -7.93 12.37 9.19
C ALA A 167 -9.11 13.29 8.80
N ARG A 168 -9.53 14.17 9.69
CA ARG A 168 -10.58 15.17 9.42
C ARG A 168 -10.19 16.13 8.31
N PHE A 169 -8.93 16.57 8.26
CA PHE A 169 -8.44 17.41 7.17
C PHE A 169 -8.57 16.67 5.82
N ILE A 170 -8.10 15.43 5.75
CA ILE A 170 -8.16 14.62 4.53
C ILE A 170 -9.62 14.34 4.13
N ASP A 171 -10.48 14.06 5.08
CA ASP A 171 -11.91 13.83 4.80
C ASP A 171 -12.60 15.10 4.28
N THR A 172 -12.31 16.26 4.86
CA THR A 172 -12.95 17.54 4.50
C THR A 172 -12.43 18.07 3.18
N TYR A 173 -11.10 18.15 3.02
CA TYR A 173 -10.46 18.83 1.90
C TYR A 173 -9.92 17.90 0.81
N GLY A 174 -9.80 16.61 1.10
CA GLY A 174 -9.19 15.62 0.21
C GLY A 174 -7.66 15.63 0.27
N THR A 175 -7.06 14.98 -0.70
CA THR A 175 -5.59 14.83 -0.83
C THR A 175 -5.00 15.72 -1.94
N HIS A 176 -5.83 16.07 -2.94
CA HIS A 176 -5.45 16.80 -4.14
C HIS A 176 -6.49 17.85 -4.49
N ILE A 177 -6.12 18.76 -5.38
CA ILE A 177 -6.99 19.82 -5.90
C ILE A 177 -7.19 19.59 -7.39
N ILE A 178 -8.42 19.72 -7.87
CA ILE A 178 -8.77 19.62 -9.28
C ILE A 178 -8.32 20.89 -10.01
N VAL A 179 -7.47 20.74 -11.02
CA VAL A 179 -6.98 21.86 -11.84
C VAL A 179 -7.40 21.72 -13.31
N GLY A 180 -7.96 20.58 -13.68
CA GLY A 180 -8.47 20.38 -15.03
C GLY A 180 -9.46 19.24 -15.10
N VAL A 181 -10.43 19.33 -16.01
CA VAL A 181 -11.45 18.31 -16.28
C VAL A 181 -11.61 18.15 -17.79
N LYS A 182 -11.44 16.93 -18.26
CA LYS A 182 -11.68 16.55 -19.66
C LYS A 182 -13.04 15.88 -19.77
N MET A 183 -13.95 16.47 -20.54
CA MET A 183 -15.34 16.04 -20.67
C MET A 183 -15.60 15.31 -21.98
N GLY A 184 -16.39 14.24 -21.91
CA GLY A 184 -16.73 13.45 -23.10
C GLY A 184 -17.22 12.05 -22.76
N GLY A 185 -16.73 11.05 -23.51
CA GLY A 185 -16.99 9.64 -23.24
C GLY A 185 -15.78 8.76 -23.55
N LYS A 186 -15.69 7.62 -22.91
CA LYS A 186 -14.69 6.59 -23.20
C LYS A 186 -15.28 5.19 -23.08
N ASP A 187 -14.90 4.32 -24.01
CA ASP A 187 -15.20 2.89 -24.03
C ASP A 187 -13.89 2.14 -24.14
N VAL A 188 -13.48 1.44 -23.09
CA VAL A 188 -12.14 0.87 -22.95
C VAL A 188 -12.21 -0.57 -22.48
N ILE A 189 -11.38 -1.41 -23.08
CA ILE A 189 -11.15 -2.79 -22.65
C ILE A 189 -9.80 -2.84 -21.94
N TYR A 190 -9.84 -3.28 -20.71
CA TYR A 190 -8.65 -3.51 -19.86
C TYR A 190 -8.34 -4.99 -19.81
N ALA A 191 -7.09 -5.37 -19.94
CA ALA A 191 -6.59 -6.73 -19.80
C ALA A 191 -5.68 -6.84 -18.57
N LYS A 192 -5.99 -7.79 -17.69
CA LYS A 192 -5.21 -8.12 -16.50
C LYS A 192 -4.74 -9.57 -16.59
N GLN A 193 -3.42 -9.77 -16.67
CA GLN A 193 -2.77 -11.07 -16.70
C GLN A 193 -2.23 -11.43 -15.33
N GLN A 194 -2.55 -12.61 -14.83
CA GLN A 194 -2.04 -13.14 -13.56
C GLN A 194 -0.67 -13.80 -13.74
N HIS A 195 0.09 -13.94 -12.64
CA HIS A 195 1.42 -14.57 -12.66
C HIS A 195 1.39 -16.05 -13.07
N SER A 196 0.29 -16.75 -12.84
CA SER A 196 0.07 -18.15 -13.25
C SER A 196 0.01 -18.31 -14.78
N SER A 197 -0.30 -17.26 -15.52
CA SER A 197 -0.42 -17.27 -16.97
C SER A 197 0.92 -17.48 -17.67
N LYS A 198 0.97 -18.43 -18.60
CA LYS A 198 2.16 -18.72 -19.44
C LYS A 198 2.24 -17.87 -20.71
N LEU A 199 1.19 -17.10 -21.00
CA LEU A 199 1.10 -16.31 -22.22
C LEU A 199 2.21 -15.25 -22.28
N GLN A 200 2.77 -15.05 -23.48
CA GLN A 200 3.76 -14.01 -23.73
C GLN A 200 3.10 -12.64 -23.95
N PRO A 201 3.80 -11.51 -23.70
CA PRO A 201 3.26 -10.18 -23.88
C PRO A 201 2.69 -9.91 -25.28
N ASP A 202 3.36 -10.37 -26.33
CA ASP A 202 2.94 -10.16 -27.71
C ASP A 202 1.62 -10.88 -28.03
N GLU A 203 1.41 -12.06 -27.46
CA GLU A 203 0.16 -12.81 -27.61
C GLU A 203 -0.98 -12.13 -26.82
N LEU A 204 -0.69 -11.57 -25.64
CA LEU A 204 -1.65 -10.78 -24.89
C LEU A 204 -2.09 -9.54 -25.68
N GLN A 205 -1.13 -8.81 -26.27
CA GLN A 205 -1.39 -7.65 -27.12
C GLN A 205 -2.27 -8.01 -28.33
N LYS A 206 -1.96 -9.12 -29.01
CA LYS A 206 -2.75 -9.60 -30.15
C LYS A 206 -4.18 -9.93 -29.75
N ARG A 207 -4.38 -10.66 -28.66
CA ARG A 207 -5.73 -10.99 -28.15
C ARG A 207 -6.53 -9.77 -27.74
N LEU A 208 -5.87 -8.82 -27.04
CA LEU A 208 -6.52 -7.56 -26.67
C LEU A 208 -6.99 -6.83 -27.90
N LYS A 209 -6.15 -6.73 -28.95
CA LYS A 209 -6.51 -6.11 -30.22
C LYS A 209 -7.68 -6.82 -30.91
N GLU A 210 -7.70 -8.16 -30.96
CA GLU A 210 -8.80 -8.93 -31.53
C GLU A 210 -10.13 -8.66 -30.82
N VAL A 211 -10.13 -8.62 -29.47
CA VAL A 211 -11.31 -8.29 -28.67
C VAL A 211 -11.76 -6.85 -28.90
N ALA A 212 -10.82 -5.92 -28.98
CA ALA A 212 -11.08 -4.51 -29.22
C ALA A 212 -11.62 -4.26 -30.63
N ASP A 213 -11.05 -4.89 -31.65
CA ASP A 213 -11.52 -4.77 -33.04
C ASP A 213 -12.95 -5.30 -33.20
N LYS A 214 -13.27 -6.46 -32.60
CA LYS A 214 -14.64 -6.96 -32.57
C LYS A 214 -15.61 -5.96 -31.93
N ARG A 215 -15.20 -5.31 -30.84
CA ARG A 215 -16.07 -4.35 -30.14
C ARG A 215 -16.23 -3.05 -30.89
N PHE A 216 -15.19 -2.53 -31.51
CA PHE A 216 -15.16 -1.17 -32.07
C PHE A 216 -15.30 -1.12 -33.60
N VAL A 217 -14.89 -2.18 -34.35
CA VAL A 217 -14.89 -2.22 -35.82
C VAL A 217 -16.11 -2.93 -36.39
N GLU A 218 -16.55 -4.05 -35.81
CA GLU A 218 -17.80 -4.71 -36.26
C GLU A 218 -19.04 -3.83 -36.11
N ALA A 219 -18.96 -2.80 -35.28
CA ALA A 219 -19.98 -1.78 -35.14
C ALA A 219 -19.99 -0.79 -36.32
N SER A 220 -18.98 -0.77 -37.19
CA SER A 220 -18.90 0.14 -38.39
C SER A 220 -19.45 -0.49 -39.66
N GLY A 221 -20.16 -1.61 -39.58
CA GLY A 221 -20.69 -2.34 -40.73
C GLY A 221 -21.59 -1.49 -41.60
N VAL A 222 -20.97 -0.85 -42.55
CA VAL A 222 -21.61 -0.41 -43.82
C VAL A 222 -22.15 -1.68 -44.48
N GLN A 223 -23.47 -1.76 -44.66
CA GLN A 223 -24.10 -2.67 -45.59
C GLN A 223 -23.54 -2.47 -46.97
N ASN A 224 -22.40 -3.07 -47.31
CA ASN A 224 -22.06 -3.33 -48.68
C ASN A 224 -22.64 -4.69 -49.04
N MET A 225 -23.78 -4.66 -49.65
CA MET A 225 -24.32 -5.74 -50.44
C MET A 225 -23.37 -6.04 -51.57
N ALA A 226 -22.51 -7.01 -51.39
CA ALA A 226 -21.85 -7.74 -52.45
C ALA A 226 -21.97 -9.22 -52.13
N SER A 227 -22.81 -9.88 -52.90
CA SER A 227 -22.99 -11.31 -52.91
C SER A 227 -21.65 -11.98 -53.21
N ASP A 228 -21.19 -12.81 -52.27
CA ASP A 228 -20.40 -13.95 -52.72
C ASP A 228 -20.63 -15.19 -51.80
N ARG A 229 -20.67 -16.30 -52.47
CA ARG A 229 -21.04 -17.60 -51.92
C ARG A 229 -20.00 -18.09 -50.95
N MET A 230 -20.38 -18.28 -49.66
CA MET A 230 -19.52 -19.00 -48.71
C MET A 230 -20.25 -20.17 -48.04
N HIS A 231 -19.48 -21.22 -47.83
CA HIS A 231 -19.83 -22.52 -47.34
C HIS A 231 -20.62 -22.53 -45.99
N PRO A 232 -21.54 -23.50 -45.77
CA PRO A 232 -22.41 -23.49 -44.58
C PRO A 232 -21.75 -23.76 -43.23
N SER A 233 -20.50 -24.24 -43.20
CA SER A 233 -19.82 -24.58 -41.94
C SER A 233 -19.33 -23.40 -41.12
N SER A 234 -19.07 -22.22 -41.75
CA SER A 234 -18.58 -21.03 -41.03
C SER A 234 -19.68 -20.23 -40.31
N LYS A 235 -20.97 -20.47 -40.69
CA LYS A 235 -22.11 -19.76 -40.06
C LYS A 235 -22.47 -20.30 -38.66
N VAL A 236 -22.19 -21.56 -38.38
CA VAL A 236 -22.50 -22.17 -37.09
C VAL A 236 -21.51 -21.75 -36.03
N GLU A 237 -20.21 -21.71 -36.35
CA GLU A 237 -19.18 -21.25 -35.42
C GLU A 237 -19.28 -19.73 -35.12
N ALA A 238 -19.60 -18.93 -36.13
CA ALA A 238 -19.82 -17.48 -35.94
C ALA A 238 -21.07 -17.20 -35.08
N LYS A 239 -22.11 -18.07 -35.18
CA LYS A 239 -23.34 -17.94 -34.38
C LYS A 239 -23.13 -18.43 -32.94
N GLU A 240 -22.33 -19.47 -32.74
CA GLU A 240 -21.95 -19.91 -31.39
C GLU A 240 -21.01 -18.94 -30.68
N GLN A 241 -20.06 -18.32 -31.40
CA GLN A 241 -19.25 -17.23 -30.86
C GLN A 241 -20.08 -15.99 -30.56
N ARG A 242 -21.08 -15.64 -31.40
CA ARG A 242 -22.03 -14.54 -31.10
C ARG A 242 -22.91 -14.83 -29.88
N LEU A 243 -23.37 -16.06 -29.70
CA LEU A 243 -24.16 -16.46 -28.53
C LEU A 243 -23.31 -16.42 -27.24
N ARG A 244 -22.05 -16.82 -27.30
CA ARG A 244 -21.13 -16.71 -26.16
C ARG A 244 -20.81 -15.25 -25.79
N PHE A 245 -20.83 -14.32 -26.77
CA PHE A 245 -20.65 -12.88 -26.53
C PHE A 245 -21.93 -12.20 -26.03
N ALA A 246 -23.12 -12.67 -26.41
CA ALA A 246 -24.40 -12.12 -25.97
C ALA A 246 -24.73 -12.47 -24.51
N ASP A 247 -24.38 -13.67 -24.07
CA ASP A 247 -24.58 -14.11 -22.69
C ASP A 247 -23.59 -13.48 -21.68
N THR A 248 -22.50 -12.89 -22.18
CA THR A 248 -21.47 -12.24 -21.36
C THR A 248 -21.67 -10.75 -21.15
N ASN A 249 -22.78 -10.16 -21.65
CA ASN A 249 -23.18 -8.79 -21.34
C ASN A 249 -23.68 -8.60 -19.88
N SER A 250 -23.83 -9.67 -19.13
CA SER A 250 -24.16 -9.64 -17.71
C SER A 250 -22.92 -9.89 -16.86
N LEU A 251 -22.24 -8.85 -16.43
CA LEU A 251 -21.09 -8.78 -15.54
C LEU A 251 -19.71 -8.72 -16.23
N GLY A 252 -19.16 -7.59 -16.17
CA GLY A 252 -17.95 -6.95 -16.54
C GLY A 252 -16.60 -7.65 -16.47
N SER A 253 -16.47 -8.95 -16.32
CA SER A 253 -15.16 -9.60 -16.23
C SER A 253 -15.19 -11.01 -16.81
N TYR A 254 -14.31 -11.27 -17.78
CA TYR A 254 -14.13 -12.61 -18.39
C TYR A 254 -12.83 -13.23 -17.91
N ALA A 255 -12.91 -14.28 -17.09
CA ALA A 255 -11.77 -15.14 -16.81
C ALA A 255 -11.63 -16.19 -17.93
N ASN A 256 -10.55 -16.11 -18.72
CA ASN A 256 -10.17 -17.17 -19.65
C ASN A 256 -9.43 -18.29 -18.90
N LYS A 257 -9.46 -19.52 -19.45
CA LYS A 257 -8.68 -20.67 -18.97
C LYS A 257 -7.16 -20.44 -18.80
N GLU A 258 -6.67 -19.25 -19.17
CA GLU A 258 -5.26 -18.87 -19.20
C GLU A 258 -4.92 -17.74 -18.20
N ASP A 259 -5.74 -17.55 -17.17
CA ASP A 259 -5.52 -16.56 -16.10
C ASP A 259 -5.39 -15.10 -16.61
N ILE A 260 -6.19 -14.76 -17.64
CA ILE A 260 -6.34 -13.42 -18.17
C ILE A 260 -7.78 -12.96 -17.97
N VAL A 261 -7.93 -11.76 -17.46
CA VAL A 261 -9.24 -11.13 -17.24
C VAL A 261 -9.36 -9.91 -18.14
N PHE A 262 -10.41 -9.88 -18.98
CA PHE A 262 -10.78 -8.70 -19.77
C PHE A 262 -11.95 -7.98 -19.11
N MET A 263 -11.82 -6.67 -18.95
CA MET A 263 -12.83 -5.81 -18.31
C MET A 263 -13.21 -4.67 -19.25
N CYS A 264 -14.50 -4.55 -19.56
CA CYS A 264 -15.02 -3.45 -20.37
C CYS A 264 -15.54 -2.33 -19.46
N LYS A 265 -15.02 -1.12 -19.63
CA LYS A 265 -15.42 0.06 -18.84
C LYS A 265 -15.84 1.20 -19.74
N ARG A 266 -17.04 1.75 -19.50
CA ARG A 266 -17.58 2.93 -20.18
C ARG A 266 -17.70 4.10 -19.23
N ARG A 267 -17.49 5.32 -19.75
CA ARG A 267 -17.82 6.59 -19.08
C ARG A 267 -18.45 7.54 -20.09
N GLY A 268 -19.39 8.32 -19.62
CA GLY A 268 -20.21 9.16 -20.48
C GLY A 268 -21.21 8.37 -21.32
N GLY A 269 -22.27 9.02 -21.77
CA GLY A 269 -23.36 8.39 -22.46
C GLY A 269 -24.21 7.47 -21.58
N ASN A 270 -25.10 6.75 -22.21
CA ASN A 270 -25.96 5.79 -21.53
C ASN A 270 -25.11 4.58 -21.07
N ASP A 271 -25.16 4.27 -19.78
CA ASP A 271 -24.40 3.18 -19.17
C ASP A 271 -25.10 1.80 -19.28
N ASN A 272 -26.14 1.69 -20.12
CA ASN A 272 -26.73 0.40 -20.43
C ASN A 272 -25.68 -0.51 -21.08
N ARG A 273 -25.33 -1.56 -20.36
CA ARG A 273 -24.27 -2.51 -20.76
C ARG A 273 -24.59 -3.28 -22.05
N ASN A 274 -25.88 -3.36 -22.39
CA ASN A 274 -26.35 -4.07 -23.58
C ASN A 274 -26.30 -3.23 -24.85
N LEU A 275 -25.99 -1.91 -24.77
CA LEU A 275 -25.85 -1.08 -25.95
C LEU A 275 -24.57 -1.46 -26.73
N MET A 276 -24.74 -1.57 -28.06
CA MET A 276 -23.59 -1.69 -28.95
C MET A 276 -22.75 -0.40 -28.90
N HIS A 277 -21.48 -0.49 -29.31
CA HIS A 277 -20.59 0.66 -29.27
C HIS A 277 -21.12 1.87 -30.06
N ASN A 278 -21.69 1.65 -31.26
CA ASN A 278 -22.22 2.73 -32.10
C ASN A 278 -23.45 3.40 -31.49
N ASP A 279 -24.35 2.63 -30.89
CA ASP A 279 -25.54 3.18 -30.22
C ASP A 279 -25.12 4.00 -28.99
N TRP A 280 -24.12 3.51 -28.24
CA TRP A 280 -23.54 4.24 -27.13
C TRP A 280 -22.91 5.56 -27.57
N LEU A 281 -22.16 5.59 -28.70
CA LEU A 281 -21.54 6.80 -29.24
C LEU A 281 -22.53 7.95 -29.42
N GLN A 282 -23.74 7.65 -29.88
CA GLN A 282 -24.78 8.67 -30.09
C GLN A 282 -25.26 9.29 -28.77
N THR A 283 -25.20 8.55 -27.68
CA THR A 283 -25.66 9.03 -26.37
C THR A 283 -24.62 9.89 -25.64
N VAL A 284 -23.34 9.84 -26.04
CA VAL A 284 -22.25 10.58 -25.37
C VAL A 284 -22.43 12.10 -25.48
N GLN A 285 -22.96 12.59 -26.60
CA GLN A 285 -23.20 14.03 -26.78
C GLN A 285 -24.24 14.59 -25.83
N THR A 286 -25.27 13.81 -25.52
CA THR A 286 -26.37 14.23 -24.64
C THR A 286 -26.03 14.10 -23.17
N GLU A 287 -25.23 13.09 -22.80
CA GLU A 287 -24.86 12.76 -21.43
C GLU A 287 -23.33 12.60 -21.27
N PRO A 288 -22.52 13.64 -21.47
CA PRO A 288 -21.08 13.55 -21.29
C PRO A 288 -20.72 13.37 -19.79
N ASP A 289 -19.57 12.71 -19.54
CA ASP A 289 -19.00 12.57 -18.19
C ASP A 289 -17.52 12.98 -18.20
N ALA A 290 -16.91 13.16 -17.04
CA ALA A 290 -15.49 13.35 -16.95
C ALA A 290 -14.74 12.07 -17.30
N ILE A 291 -13.97 12.09 -18.39
CA ILE A 291 -13.17 10.96 -18.86
C ILE A 291 -11.77 10.96 -18.26
N SER A 292 -11.24 12.13 -17.90
CA SER A 292 -10.01 12.34 -17.15
C SER A 292 -10.07 13.65 -16.37
N MET A 293 -9.24 13.78 -15.34
CA MET A 293 -9.06 14.99 -14.55
C MET A 293 -7.57 15.21 -14.31
N SER A 294 -7.17 16.46 -14.14
CA SER A 294 -5.79 16.84 -13.77
C SER A 294 -5.80 17.36 -12.34
N PHE A 295 -4.80 16.95 -11.57
CA PHE A 295 -4.69 17.25 -10.16
C PHE A 295 -3.34 17.86 -9.80
N ILE A 296 -3.31 18.60 -8.69
CA ILE A 296 -2.09 18.96 -7.95
C ILE A 296 -2.22 18.51 -6.51
N PRO A 297 -1.14 18.04 -5.85
CA PRO A 297 -1.16 17.73 -4.43
C PRO A 297 -1.50 18.99 -3.62
N ILE A 298 -2.44 18.89 -2.66
CA ILE A 298 -2.76 20.02 -1.77
C ILE A 298 -1.51 20.48 -1.00
N THR A 299 -0.62 19.55 -0.67
CA THR A 299 0.62 19.80 0.05
C THR A 299 1.63 20.66 -0.72
N SER A 300 1.55 20.69 -2.06
CA SER A 300 2.43 21.52 -2.88
C SER A 300 2.18 23.03 -2.70
N LEU A 301 1.01 23.39 -2.18
CA LEU A 301 0.61 24.78 -1.91
C LEU A 301 0.72 25.19 -0.43
N LEU A 302 1.23 24.31 0.43
CA LEU A 302 1.37 24.51 1.88
C LEU A 302 2.80 24.91 2.28
N ASN A 303 3.58 25.47 1.37
CA ASN A 303 4.94 25.93 1.68
C ASN A 303 4.93 27.00 2.77
N GLY A 304 5.72 26.76 3.84
CA GLY A 304 5.79 27.66 5.00
C GLY A 304 4.64 27.55 6.00
N VAL A 305 3.65 26.69 5.76
CA VAL A 305 2.57 26.43 6.73
C VAL A 305 3.06 25.45 7.80
N PRO A 306 2.97 25.80 9.11
CA PRO A 306 3.31 24.90 10.19
C PRO A 306 2.52 23.59 10.11
N GLY A 307 3.19 22.45 10.30
CA GLY A 307 2.54 21.15 10.27
C GLY A 307 2.34 20.53 8.86
N SER A 308 2.67 21.24 7.79
CA SER A 308 2.57 20.73 6.41
C SER A 308 3.31 19.41 6.19
N GLY A 309 4.42 19.18 6.89
CA GLY A 309 5.17 17.92 6.86
C GLY A 309 4.40 16.75 7.45
N PHE A 310 3.68 16.95 8.55
CA PHE A 310 2.83 15.91 9.15
C PHE A 310 1.67 15.55 8.23
N LEU A 311 1.01 16.56 7.66
CA LEU A 311 -0.07 16.33 6.69
C LEU A 311 0.43 15.63 5.43
N SER A 312 1.59 16.02 4.89
CA SER A 312 2.19 15.35 3.74
C SER A 312 2.48 13.87 4.02
N HIS A 313 2.99 13.57 5.20
CA HIS A 313 3.24 12.20 5.62
C HIS A 313 1.95 11.39 5.78
N ALA A 314 0.92 11.97 6.42
CA ALA A 314 -0.38 11.35 6.58
C ALA A 314 -1.07 11.05 5.23
N ILE A 315 -1.08 12.01 4.30
CA ILE A 315 -1.61 11.83 2.94
C ILE A 315 -0.84 10.71 2.19
N ASN A 316 0.49 10.68 2.31
CA ASN A 316 1.30 9.63 1.68
C ASN A 316 0.95 8.24 2.21
N LEU A 317 0.79 8.09 3.53
CA LEU A 317 0.35 6.84 4.16
C LEU A 317 -1.06 6.46 3.71
N TYR A 318 -1.99 7.41 3.71
CA TYR A 318 -3.36 7.19 3.28
C TYR A 318 -3.44 6.71 1.82
N LEU A 319 -2.77 7.38 0.90
CA LEU A 319 -2.76 6.99 -0.53
C LEU A 319 -2.08 5.64 -0.78
N ARG A 320 -1.11 5.26 0.06
CA ARG A 320 -0.38 4.00 -0.07
C ARG A 320 -1.20 2.80 0.41
N TYR A 321 -1.87 2.93 1.55
CA TYR A 321 -2.57 1.82 2.21
C TYR A 321 -4.07 1.85 1.99
N LYS A 322 -4.64 3.01 1.66
CA LYS A 322 -6.06 3.26 1.37
C LYS A 322 -7.02 2.64 2.42
N PRO A 323 -6.79 2.89 3.72
CA PRO A 323 -7.78 2.50 4.71
C PRO A 323 -9.12 3.21 4.42
N PRO A 324 -10.26 2.67 4.88
CA PRO A 324 -11.51 3.41 4.87
C PRO A 324 -11.34 4.79 5.52
N ILE A 325 -11.92 5.84 4.95
CA ILE A 325 -11.75 7.20 5.46
C ILE A 325 -12.24 7.34 6.91
N THR A 326 -13.29 6.60 7.26
CA THR A 326 -13.85 6.54 8.62
C THR A 326 -12.88 5.97 9.66
N GLU A 327 -12.00 5.07 9.24
CA GLU A 327 -11.00 4.41 10.08
C GLU A 327 -9.60 5.05 9.98
N LEU A 328 -9.46 6.09 9.15
CA LEU A 328 -8.15 6.72 8.88
C LEU A 328 -7.49 7.25 10.16
N HIS A 329 -8.25 7.82 11.10
CA HIS A 329 -7.70 8.31 12.36
C HIS A 329 -7.08 7.20 13.19
N GLN A 330 -7.73 6.02 13.28
CA GLN A 330 -7.21 4.84 13.96
C GLN A 330 -5.95 4.32 13.27
N PHE A 331 -5.98 4.22 11.93
CA PHE A 331 -4.82 3.83 11.16
C PHE A 331 -3.61 4.74 11.44
N LEU A 332 -3.80 6.07 11.47
CA LEU A 332 -2.75 7.04 11.71
C LEU A 332 -2.22 6.99 13.16
N GLU A 333 -3.01 6.61 14.15
CA GLU A 333 -2.55 6.43 15.53
C GLU A 333 -1.44 5.39 15.67
N PHE A 334 -1.46 4.35 14.80
CA PHE A 334 -0.43 3.32 14.78
C PHE A 334 0.81 3.68 13.93
N GLN A 335 0.80 4.82 13.24
CA GLN A 335 1.94 5.31 12.47
C GLN A 335 2.90 6.16 13.33
N LEU A 336 2.84 6.00 14.63
CA LEU A 336 3.79 6.61 15.57
C LEU A 336 5.22 6.12 15.29
N PRO A 337 6.24 6.93 15.60
CA PRO A 337 7.61 6.52 15.47
C PRO A 337 7.88 5.20 16.21
N ARG A 338 8.57 4.30 15.53
CA ARG A 338 8.97 3.02 16.09
C ARG A 338 10.39 3.10 16.61
N GLN A 339 10.62 2.48 17.74
CA GLN A 339 11.91 2.48 18.41
C GLN A 339 12.33 1.06 18.73
N TRP A 340 13.63 0.80 18.68
CA TRP A 340 14.21 -0.46 19.13
C TRP A 340 14.62 -0.35 20.59
N ALA A 341 14.26 -1.35 21.38
CA ALA A 341 14.72 -1.53 22.75
C ALA A 341 15.63 -2.78 22.83
N PRO A 342 16.71 -2.77 23.62
CA PRO A 342 17.20 -1.63 24.38
C PRO A 342 17.75 -0.52 23.46
N VAL A 343 17.65 0.73 23.91
CA VAL A 343 18.27 1.86 23.21
C VAL A 343 19.78 1.76 23.38
N PHE A 344 20.49 1.62 22.26
CA PHE A 344 21.95 1.63 22.29
C PHE A 344 22.45 3.06 22.50
N SER A 345 23.06 3.35 23.62
CA SER A 345 24.03 4.43 23.70
C SER A 345 25.42 3.82 23.41
N GLU A 346 25.98 4.09 22.25
CA GLU A 346 27.32 3.65 21.86
C GLU A 346 28.47 4.29 22.70
N LEU A 347 28.13 5.22 23.57
CA LEU A 347 29.07 5.90 24.44
C LEU A 347 29.11 5.20 25.80
N PRO A 348 30.20 4.51 26.15
CA PRO A 348 30.37 3.94 27.48
C PRO A 348 30.73 5.07 28.49
N LEU A 349 29.74 5.84 28.88
CA LEU A 349 29.84 6.87 29.92
C LEU A 349 29.60 6.27 31.30
N GLY A 350 30.42 5.33 31.74
CA GLY A 350 30.30 4.79 33.10
C GLY A 350 31.22 3.61 33.35
N PRO A 351 31.57 3.33 34.62
CA PRO A 351 32.38 2.16 34.96
C PRO A 351 31.63 0.90 34.56
N GLN A 352 32.23 0.11 33.68
CA GLN A 352 31.68 -1.21 33.31
C GLN A 352 31.56 -2.04 34.60
N ARG A 353 30.33 -2.33 35.03
CA ARG A 353 30.11 -3.32 36.10
C ARG A 353 30.74 -4.62 35.67
N LYS A 354 31.61 -5.19 36.52
CA LYS A 354 32.21 -6.51 36.33
C LYS A 354 31.09 -7.50 36.02
N GLN A 355 31.13 -8.06 34.83
CA GLN A 355 30.12 -9.00 34.37
C GLN A 355 30.17 -10.27 35.23
N GLN A 356 29.04 -10.56 35.91
CA GLN A 356 28.76 -11.88 36.46
C GLN A 356 28.79 -12.91 35.33
N SER A 357 29.11 -14.18 35.66
CA SER A 357 29.29 -15.32 34.76
C SER A 357 28.35 -15.29 33.56
N CYS A 358 28.85 -14.92 32.38
CA CYS A 358 28.02 -14.81 31.19
C CYS A 358 27.71 -16.21 30.66
N ALA A 359 26.40 -16.54 30.61
CA ALA A 359 25.90 -17.70 29.90
C ALA A 359 26.44 -17.68 28.46
N SER A 360 26.90 -18.81 27.94
CA SER A 360 27.47 -18.88 26.60
C SER A 360 27.10 -20.17 25.88
N LEU A 361 27.03 -20.08 24.57
CA LEU A 361 26.88 -21.19 23.65
C LEU A 361 28.21 -21.49 22.98
N GLN A 362 28.49 -22.77 22.75
CA GLN A 362 29.71 -23.21 22.11
C GLN A 362 29.39 -24.09 20.91
N PHE A 363 29.86 -23.67 19.74
CA PHE A 363 29.55 -24.33 18.46
C PHE A 363 30.66 -25.28 17.97
N SER A 364 31.81 -25.25 18.58
CA SER A 364 32.89 -26.21 18.34
C SER A 364 33.87 -26.22 19.54
N PHE A 365 34.56 -27.32 19.74
CA PHE A 365 35.44 -27.53 20.93
C PHE A 365 36.48 -26.45 21.11
N PHE A 366 37.08 -25.94 20.01
CA PHE A 366 38.05 -24.84 20.00
C PHE A 366 37.53 -23.56 19.31
N GLY A 367 36.20 -23.47 19.05
CA GLY A 367 35.62 -22.32 18.36
C GLY A 367 35.33 -21.13 19.26
N PRO A 368 34.99 -19.99 18.66
CA PRO A 368 34.60 -18.83 19.41
C PRO A 368 33.30 -19.09 20.21
N LYS A 369 33.27 -18.60 21.45
CA LYS A 369 32.06 -18.65 22.30
C LYS A 369 31.09 -17.53 21.90
N LEU A 370 29.81 -17.88 21.79
CA LEU A 370 28.74 -16.91 21.67
C LEU A 370 28.15 -16.68 23.07
N TYR A 371 28.44 -15.54 23.64
CA TYR A 371 27.86 -15.13 24.91
C TYR A 371 26.38 -14.76 24.69
N VAL A 372 25.53 -14.94 25.69
CA VAL A 372 24.12 -14.60 25.62
C VAL A 372 23.82 -13.49 26.61
N ASN A 373 23.16 -12.44 26.13
CA ASN A 373 22.63 -11.41 26.99
C ASN A 373 21.31 -11.90 27.59
N THR A 374 21.33 -12.23 28.88
CA THR A 374 20.18 -12.74 29.61
C THR A 374 19.38 -11.65 30.33
N THR A 375 19.72 -10.38 30.09
CA THR A 375 18.95 -9.26 30.64
C THR A 375 17.59 -9.19 29.97
N PRO A 376 16.47 -9.15 30.74
CA PRO A 376 15.15 -8.99 30.15
C PRO A 376 15.01 -7.61 29.50
N VAL A 377 14.40 -7.57 28.34
CA VAL A 377 14.01 -6.36 27.63
C VAL A 377 12.53 -6.17 27.82
N ASP A 378 12.12 -5.13 28.52
CA ASP A 378 10.73 -4.75 28.80
C ASP A 378 10.48 -3.37 28.18
N VAL A 379 9.44 -3.25 27.39
CA VAL A 379 9.04 -1.99 26.75
C VAL A 379 7.88 -1.29 27.48
N GLY A 380 7.44 -1.84 28.59
CA GLY A 380 6.33 -1.31 29.39
C GLY A 380 5.00 -1.47 28.68
N LYS A 381 4.13 -0.46 28.82
CA LYS A 381 2.79 -0.44 28.21
C LYS A 381 2.84 -0.01 26.74
N ARG A 382 3.65 -0.67 25.92
CA ARG A 382 3.78 -0.34 24.48
C ARG A 382 3.66 -1.60 23.64
N PRO A 383 2.87 -1.57 22.54
CA PRO A 383 2.77 -2.72 21.65
C PRO A 383 4.10 -2.97 20.93
N ILE A 384 4.51 -4.23 20.89
CA ILE A 384 5.66 -4.65 20.09
C ILE A 384 5.18 -4.91 18.67
N THR A 385 5.87 -4.30 17.70
CA THR A 385 5.58 -4.39 16.26
C THR A 385 6.64 -5.17 15.50
N GLY A 386 7.70 -5.59 16.18
CA GLY A 386 8.76 -6.40 15.57
C GLY A 386 9.80 -6.89 16.57
N MET A 387 10.58 -7.87 16.16
CA MET A 387 11.64 -8.47 16.96
C MET A 387 12.84 -8.80 16.08
N ARG A 388 14.04 -8.82 16.66
CA ARG A 388 15.23 -9.33 16.00
C ARG A 388 16.23 -9.92 17.00
N LEU A 389 17.04 -10.85 16.53
CA LEU A 389 18.28 -11.23 17.19
C LEU A 389 19.40 -10.26 16.78
N TYR A 390 20.27 -9.92 17.70
CA TYR A 390 21.34 -8.97 17.44
C TYR A 390 22.65 -9.43 18.10
N LEU A 391 23.79 -9.12 17.47
CA LEU A 391 25.11 -9.40 18.02
C LEU A 391 25.71 -8.14 18.60
N GLU A 392 25.68 -8.03 19.92
CA GLU A 392 26.18 -6.88 20.68
C GLU A 392 27.69 -6.97 20.99
N GLY A 393 28.22 -5.83 21.42
CA GLY A 393 29.55 -5.68 21.92
C GLY A 393 30.60 -5.46 20.82
N ARG A 394 31.75 -4.91 21.20
CA ARG A 394 32.84 -4.53 20.28
C ARG A 394 33.33 -5.70 19.40
N ARG A 395 33.20 -6.94 19.86
CA ARG A 395 33.58 -8.15 19.11
C ARG A 395 32.40 -8.82 18.42
N SER A 396 31.20 -8.24 18.50
CA SER A 396 29.95 -8.82 17.99
C SER A 396 29.79 -10.30 18.37
N ASN A 397 30.04 -10.62 19.62
CA ASN A 397 30.06 -11.99 20.15
C ASN A 397 29.06 -12.23 21.28
N ARG A 398 28.12 -11.30 21.49
CA ARG A 398 27.07 -11.38 22.49
C ARG A 398 25.71 -11.37 21.83
N LEU A 399 24.99 -12.49 21.87
CA LEU A 399 23.66 -12.62 21.35
C LEU A 399 22.65 -11.91 22.27
N ALA A 400 21.86 -11.02 21.72
CA ALA A 400 20.79 -10.31 22.41
C ALA A 400 19.49 -10.37 21.60
N ILE A 401 18.37 -10.11 22.27
CA ILE A 401 17.07 -9.90 21.64
C ILE A 401 16.72 -8.43 21.69
N HIS A 402 16.28 -7.88 20.57
CA HIS A 402 15.77 -6.52 20.49
C HIS A 402 14.32 -6.52 20.10
N LEU A 403 13.55 -5.58 20.67
CA LEU A 403 12.12 -5.42 20.46
C LEU A 403 11.86 -4.08 19.79
N GLN A 404 11.13 -4.09 18.68
CA GLN A 404 10.62 -2.89 18.07
C GLN A 404 9.24 -2.58 18.67
N HIS A 405 9.06 -1.38 19.16
CA HIS A 405 7.81 -0.93 19.76
C HIS A 405 7.42 0.46 19.27
N LEU A 406 6.14 0.81 19.39
CA LEU A 406 5.68 2.18 19.19
C LEU A 406 6.23 3.10 20.29
N SER A 407 6.44 4.38 19.97
CA SER A 407 6.92 5.38 20.95
C SER A 407 5.96 5.60 22.12
N SER A 408 4.66 5.41 21.88
CA SER A 408 3.59 5.49 22.87
C SER A 408 2.49 4.48 22.55
N LEU A 409 1.60 4.20 23.51
CA LEU A 409 0.39 3.43 23.29
C LEU A 409 -0.61 4.31 22.53
N PRO A 410 -1.23 3.82 21.44
CA PRO A 410 -2.37 4.48 20.80
C PRO A 410 -3.51 4.70 21.79
N LYS A 411 -4.19 5.87 21.69
CA LYS A 411 -5.21 6.29 22.68
C LYS A 411 -6.42 5.36 22.77
N ILE A 412 -6.72 4.65 21.69
CA ILE A 412 -7.85 3.72 21.59
C ILE A 412 -7.61 2.40 22.34
N PHE A 413 -6.38 2.08 22.71
CA PHE A 413 -6.03 0.85 23.38
C PHE A 413 -5.52 1.09 24.80
N HIS A 414 -5.87 0.18 25.70
CA HIS A 414 -5.30 0.10 27.02
C HIS A 414 -4.69 -1.28 27.22
N LEU A 415 -3.48 -1.34 27.79
CA LEU A 415 -2.89 -2.60 28.23
C LEU A 415 -3.22 -2.82 29.70
N GLU A 416 -3.82 -3.96 29.98
CA GLU A 416 -4.07 -4.41 31.35
C GLU A 416 -2.74 -4.76 32.01
N ASP A 417 -2.56 -4.28 33.25
CA ASP A 417 -1.40 -4.68 34.05
C ASP A 417 -1.60 -6.12 34.53
N ASP A 418 -0.81 -7.05 34.02
CA ASP A 418 -0.73 -8.38 34.61
C ASP A 418 -0.06 -8.26 36.00
N PRO A 419 -0.81 -8.47 37.13
CA PRO A 419 -0.24 -8.39 38.48
C PRO A 419 0.87 -9.43 38.70
N ASN A 420 0.91 -10.48 37.86
CA ASN A 420 1.94 -11.52 37.86
C ASN A 420 2.80 -11.45 36.61
N LYS A 421 3.46 -10.32 36.37
CA LYS A 421 4.35 -10.08 35.22
C LYS A 421 5.42 -11.18 35.07
N SER A 422 4.99 -12.43 34.85
CA SER A 422 5.84 -13.60 34.71
C SER A 422 6.29 -13.79 33.26
N MET A 423 7.58 -13.96 33.07
CA MET A 423 8.13 -14.38 31.80
C MET A 423 7.69 -15.82 31.49
N ARG A 424 6.84 -16.00 30.51
CA ARG A 424 6.50 -17.35 30.00
C ARG A 424 7.67 -17.90 29.22
N GLN A 425 8.03 -19.14 29.51
CA GLN A 425 9.08 -19.88 28.83
C GLN A 425 8.49 -20.96 27.95
N ALA A 426 9.20 -21.26 26.86
CA ALA A 426 8.89 -22.43 26.04
C ALA A 426 8.95 -23.73 26.85
N SER A 427 8.21 -24.75 26.41
CA SER A 427 8.20 -26.07 27.03
C SER A 427 9.61 -26.66 27.17
N HIS A 428 9.89 -27.31 28.31
CA HIS A 428 11.14 -28.07 28.55
C HIS A 428 11.18 -29.42 27.83
N ASP A 429 10.30 -29.66 26.85
CA ASP A 429 10.27 -30.91 26.11
C ASP A 429 11.53 -31.04 25.21
N ARG A 430 12.31 -32.10 25.46
CA ARG A 430 13.56 -32.38 24.72
C ARG A 430 13.34 -32.58 23.21
N ARG A 431 12.13 -32.82 22.76
CA ARG A 431 11.77 -32.94 21.32
C ARG A 431 12.01 -31.63 20.55
N TYR A 432 11.95 -30.49 21.24
CA TYR A 432 12.21 -29.17 20.66
C TYR A 432 13.66 -28.70 20.78
N TYR A 433 14.60 -29.55 21.27
CA TYR A 433 16.00 -29.17 21.41
C TYR A 433 16.78 -29.50 20.15
N GLU A 434 17.06 -28.47 19.35
CA GLU A 434 17.79 -28.61 18.09
C GLU A 434 19.24 -28.14 18.22
N LYS A 435 20.15 -28.84 17.52
CA LYS A 435 21.56 -28.45 17.46
C LYS A 435 21.79 -27.49 16.33
N VAL A 436 22.49 -26.39 16.58
CA VAL A 436 22.90 -25.43 15.53
C VAL A 436 23.88 -26.09 14.53
N ASN A 437 24.77 -26.98 15.02
CA ASN A 437 25.65 -27.79 14.20
C ASN A 437 25.82 -29.17 14.87
N TRP A 438 25.98 -30.22 14.10
CA TRP A 438 26.11 -31.59 14.60
C TRP A 438 27.26 -31.81 15.60
N LYS A 439 28.33 -30.99 15.54
CA LYS A 439 29.48 -31.02 16.46
C LYS A 439 29.26 -30.22 17.75
N ASN A 440 28.09 -29.66 17.99
CA ASN A 440 27.85 -28.73 19.08
C ASN A 440 27.39 -29.40 20.37
N TYR A 441 27.85 -28.83 21.47
CA TYR A 441 27.35 -29.12 22.82
C TYR A 441 26.13 -28.23 23.17
N SER A 442 25.84 -27.21 22.38
CA SER A 442 24.78 -26.24 22.62
C SER A 442 23.54 -26.53 21.74
N HIS A 443 22.36 -26.35 22.31
CA HIS A 443 21.09 -26.55 21.68
C HIS A 443 20.26 -25.28 21.76
N VAL A 444 19.25 -25.19 20.91
CA VAL A 444 18.24 -24.14 20.92
C VAL A 444 16.90 -24.82 21.13
N CYS A 445 16.08 -24.29 22.03
CA CYS A 445 14.70 -24.72 22.19
C CYS A 445 13.84 -24.03 21.12
N THR A 446 13.24 -24.81 20.24
CA THR A 446 12.43 -24.33 19.12
C THR A 446 10.91 -24.33 19.43
N ALA A 447 10.53 -24.69 20.65
CA ALA A 447 9.15 -24.65 21.06
C ALA A 447 8.59 -23.20 21.02
N PRO A 448 7.37 -23.01 20.49
CA PRO A 448 6.75 -21.69 20.45
C PRO A 448 6.42 -21.17 21.84
N VAL A 449 6.55 -19.86 22.01
CA VAL A 449 6.06 -19.13 23.19
C VAL A 449 4.94 -18.23 22.71
N GLU A 450 3.72 -18.56 23.09
CA GLU A 450 2.49 -17.90 22.63
C GLU A 450 1.61 -17.51 23.80
N ALA A 451 0.74 -16.54 23.57
CA ALA A 451 -0.36 -16.23 24.48
C ALA A 451 -1.49 -17.25 24.35
N ASP A 452 -2.28 -17.39 25.41
CA ASP A 452 -3.43 -18.30 25.43
C ASP A 452 -4.65 -17.68 24.74
N ASP A 453 -4.69 -16.36 24.61
CA ASP A 453 -5.76 -15.61 23.94
C ASP A 453 -5.22 -14.71 22.81
N ASP A 454 -6.09 -14.40 21.84
CA ASP A 454 -5.73 -13.63 20.64
C ASP A 454 -5.58 -12.11 20.91
N LEU A 455 -5.96 -11.64 22.09
CA LEU A 455 -5.85 -10.24 22.49
C LEU A 455 -4.62 -9.97 23.37
N SER A 456 -3.86 -11.00 23.71
CA SER A 456 -2.61 -10.84 24.44
C SER A 456 -1.44 -10.57 23.51
N VAL A 457 -0.71 -9.51 23.80
CA VAL A 457 0.43 -9.03 23.03
C VAL A 457 1.71 -9.11 23.81
N VAL A 458 2.82 -9.29 23.12
CA VAL A 458 4.14 -9.32 23.74
C VAL A 458 4.55 -7.91 24.16
N THR A 459 4.97 -7.76 25.41
CA THR A 459 5.47 -6.51 26.02
C THR A 459 6.90 -6.62 26.53
N GLY A 460 7.48 -7.81 26.50
CA GLY A 460 8.86 -8.03 26.89
C GLY A 460 9.40 -9.38 26.40
N ALA A 461 10.72 -9.48 26.30
CA ALA A 461 11.40 -10.71 25.92
C ALA A 461 12.73 -10.88 26.65
N GLN A 462 13.15 -12.13 26.79
CA GLN A 462 14.43 -12.50 27.40
C GLN A 462 15.01 -13.73 26.70
N LEU A 463 16.31 -13.71 26.44
CA LEU A 463 17.05 -14.92 26.13
C LEU A 463 17.56 -15.53 27.44
N HIS A 464 17.36 -16.81 27.60
CA HIS A 464 17.79 -17.55 28.79
C HIS A 464 18.57 -18.80 28.39
N VAL A 465 19.62 -19.13 29.14
CA VAL A 465 20.44 -20.34 28.91
C VAL A 465 20.38 -21.21 30.14
N GLU A 466 19.93 -22.45 29.96
CA GLU A 466 19.95 -23.47 30.99
C GLU A 466 20.99 -24.57 30.69
N SER A 467 21.62 -25.02 31.74
CA SER A 467 22.60 -26.12 31.63
C SER A 467 21.95 -27.44 32.02
N HIS A 468 21.85 -28.36 31.07
CA HIS A 468 21.33 -29.71 31.28
C HIS A 468 22.50 -30.71 31.17
N GLY A 469 23.20 -30.93 32.28
CA GLY A 469 24.42 -31.72 32.31
C GLY A 469 25.58 -31.03 31.53
N PHE A 470 26.08 -31.68 30.47
CA PHE A 470 27.12 -31.11 29.62
C PHE A 470 26.56 -30.25 28.45
N LYS A 471 25.23 -30.01 28.41
CA LYS A 471 24.56 -29.32 27.29
C LYS A 471 23.97 -28.00 27.76
N ASN A 472 24.31 -26.92 27.07
CA ASN A 472 23.64 -25.63 27.24
C ASN A 472 22.50 -25.51 26.24
N VAL A 473 21.31 -25.14 26.71
CA VAL A 473 20.09 -24.94 25.88
C VAL A 473 19.69 -23.48 25.96
N LEU A 474 19.56 -22.85 24.80
CA LEU A 474 19.05 -21.48 24.66
C LEU A 474 17.52 -21.51 24.61
N PHE A 475 16.88 -20.75 25.47
CA PHE A 475 15.43 -20.55 25.55
C PHE A 475 15.06 -19.11 25.23
N LEU A 476 13.87 -18.95 24.64
CA LEU A 476 13.17 -17.68 24.56
C LEU A 476 12.11 -17.61 25.66
N ARG A 477 12.04 -16.47 26.34
CA ARG A 477 10.98 -16.14 27.30
C ARG A 477 10.28 -14.87 26.85
N LEU A 478 8.95 -14.82 26.97
CA LEU A 478 8.15 -13.66 26.60
C LEU A 478 7.26 -13.22 27.76
N CYS A 479 7.06 -11.92 27.86
CA CYS A 479 6.09 -11.30 28.74
C CYS A 479 4.89 -10.85 27.92
N PHE A 480 3.67 -11.08 28.42
CA PHE A 480 2.43 -10.73 27.73
C PHE A 480 1.63 -9.74 28.54
N SER A 481 0.84 -8.92 27.85
CA SER A 481 -0.19 -8.05 28.43
C SER A 481 -1.43 -8.11 27.56
N LYS A 482 -2.62 -8.07 28.17
CA LYS A 482 -3.89 -8.10 27.44
C LYS A 482 -4.24 -6.71 26.92
N VAL A 483 -4.70 -6.63 25.68
CA VAL A 483 -5.16 -5.39 25.06
C VAL A 483 -6.66 -5.24 25.32
N MET A 484 -7.03 -4.13 25.95
CA MET A 484 -8.41 -3.72 26.15
C MET A 484 -8.81 -2.71 25.08
N GLY A 485 -10.07 -2.73 24.63
CA GLY A 485 -10.57 -1.86 23.57
C GLY A 485 -10.28 -2.36 22.15
N ALA A 486 -9.88 -3.63 22.02
CA ALA A 486 -9.58 -4.26 20.73
C ALA A 486 -10.29 -5.58 20.55
N THR A 487 -10.50 -5.95 19.27
CA THR A 487 -10.93 -7.29 18.87
C THR A 487 -9.90 -7.90 17.93
N SER A 488 -9.77 -9.23 17.93
CA SER A 488 -8.97 -9.95 16.95
C SER A 488 -9.82 -10.18 15.69
N VAL A 489 -9.39 -9.65 14.56
CA VAL A 489 -10.14 -9.72 13.28
C VAL A 489 -9.73 -10.91 12.44
N LYS A 490 -8.55 -11.47 12.67
CA LYS A 490 -7.99 -12.54 11.88
C LYS A 490 -7.15 -13.47 12.75
N ASN A 491 -7.15 -14.76 12.39
CA ASN A 491 -6.28 -15.72 13.04
C ASN A 491 -4.82 -15.27 12.97
N SER A 492 -4.12 -15.44 14.08
CA SER A 492 -2.71 -15.08 14.20
C SER A 492 -1.85 -15.81 13.16
N GLU A 493 -0.94 -15.09 12.54
CA GLU A 493 -0.07 -15.59 11.46
C GLU A 493 1.39 -15.64 11.89
N TRP A 494 2.09 -16.73 11.52
CA TRP A 494 3.52 -16.87 11.71
C TRP A 494 4.28 -16.32 10.50
N ASP A 495 5.15 -15.34 10.71
CA ASP A 495 6.09 -14.84 9.70
C ASP A 495 7.49 -15.41 9.92
N GLU A 496 8.15 -15.78 8.83
CA GLU A 496 9.52 -16.27 8.80
C GLU A 496 10.47 -15.15 8.33
N ALA A 497 11.70 -15.18 8.84
CA ALA A 497 12.75 -14.28 8.32
C ALA A 497 12.97 -14.53 6.81
N VAL A 498 12.97 -13.44 6.05
CA VAL A 498 13.00 -13.45 4.58
C VAL A 498 14.37 -13.95 4.03
N GLY A 499 14.95 -14.96 4.65
CA GLY A 499 16.17 -15.57 4.16
C GLY A 499 15.98 -16.82 3.30
N PHE A 500 14.83 -17.49 3.38
CA PHE A 500 14.73 -18.87 2.88
C PHE A 500 13.34 -19.32 2.45
N ALA A 501 12.52 -18.46 1.80
CA ALA A 501 11.31 -18.93 1.16
C ALA A 501 11.65 -19.93 0.03
N PRO A 502 10.99 -21.09 -0.08
CA PRO A 502 11.09 -21.92 -1.27
C PRO A 502 10.63 -21.09 -2.48
N LYS A 503 11.24 -21.31 -3.63
CA LYS A 503 11.23 -20.51 -4.89
C LYS A 503 9.89 -20.04 -5.49
N SER A 504 8.80 -19.96 -4.75
CA SER A 504 7.51 -19.47 -5.23
C SER A 504 7.16 -18.03 -4.78
N GLY A 505 8.05 -17.31 -4.07
CA GLY A 505 7.76 -16.01 -3.47
C GLY A 505 8.81 -14.92 -3.72
N LEU A 506 9.63 -15.01 -4.77
CA LEU A 506 10.73 -14.05 -5.04
C LEU A 506 10.29 -12.59 -5.26
N ILE A 507 9.02 -12.34 -5.53
CA ILE A 507 8.51 -11.00 -5.88
C ILE A 507 8.13 -10.18 -4.64
N SER A 508 7.63 -10.81 -3.59
CA SER A 508 7.26 -10.10 -2.35
C SER A 508 8.48 -9.54 -1.63
N THR A 509 9.64 -10.19 -1.75
CA THR A 509 10.91 -9.78 -1.14
C THR A 509 11.50 -8.54 -1.80
N LEU A 510 11.41 -8.44 -3.12
CA LEU A 510 11.92 -7.28 -3.86
C LEU A 510 11.11 -6.02 -3.58
N ILE A 511 9.80 -6.16 -3.36
CA ILE A 511 8.92 -5.02 -3.08
C ILE A 511 9.10 -4.51 -1.65
N SER A 512 9.29 -5.40 -0.67
CA SER A 512 9.56 -5.00 0.72
C SER A 512 10.89 -4.24 0.88
N HIS A 513 11.93 -4.60 0.12
CA HIS A 513 13.23 -3.91 0.15
C HIS A 513 13.21 -2.52 -0.50
N HIS A 514 12.23 -2.22 -1.36
CA HIS A 514 12.12 -0.88 -1.96
C HIS A 514 11.37 0.13 -1.09
N PHE A 515 10.67 -0.32 -0.04
CA PHE A 515 9.79 0.55 0.77
C PHE A 515 10.22 0.77 2.23
N THR A 516 11.07 -0.08 2.78
CA THR A 516 11.90 0.33 3.92
C THR A 516 12.96 1.26 3.36
N ALA A 517 13.14 2.45 3.95
CA ALA A 517 14.16 3.42 3.55
C ALA A 517 15.43 2.67 3.20
N ALA A 518 15.74 2.62 1.90
CA ALA A 518 16.73 1.75 1.33
C ALA A 518 18.05 1.91 2.08
N GLN A 519 18.37 1.00 2.94
CA GLN A 519 19.78 0.68 3.13
C GLN A 519 20.23 0.11 1.79
N LYS A 520 20.80 0.99 0.96
CA LYS A 520 21.58 0.57 -0.20
C LYS A 520 22.49 -0.58 0.25
N PRO A 521 22.58 -1.67 -0.52
CA PRO A 521 23.63 -2.65 -0.26
C PRO A 521 24.93 -1.88 -0.06
N PRO A 522 25.80 -2.29 0.90
CA PRO A 522 27.04 -1.57 1.14
C PRO A 522 27.75 -1.39 -0.20
N PRO A 523 28.12 -0.15 -0.56
CA PRO A 523 28.72 0.12 -1.86
C PRO A 523 29.97 -0.74 -2.00
N ARG A 524 30.18 -1.29 -3.20
CA ARG A 524 31.45 -1.97 -3.49
C ARG A 524 32.58 -0.98 -3.29
N PRO A 525 33.78 -1.41 -2.85
CA PRO A 525 34.90 -0.49 -2.61
C PRO A 525 35.21 0.45 -3.78
N ALA A 526 34.90 0.06 -5.02
CA ALA A 526 35.05 0.87 -6.22
C ALA A 526 33.99 1.99 -6.37
N ASP A 527 32.86 1.90 -5.68
CA ASP A 527 31.73 2.83 -5.81
C ASP A 527 31.73 3.93 -4.72
N VAL A 528 32.70 3.90 -3.81
CA VAL A 528 32.80 4.85 -2.70
C VAL A 528 33.59 6.07 -3.13
N ASN A 529 32.90 7.15 -3.41
CA ASN A 529 33.54 8.47 -3.61
C ASN A 529 33.77 9.09 -2.23
N ILE A 530 35.01 8.99 -1.72
CA ILE A 530 35.34 9.45 -0.37
C ILE A 530 35.76 10.92 -0.42
N ASN A 531 34.96 11.79 0.19
CA ASN A 531 35.35 13.17 0.44
C ASN A 531 36.30 13.20 1.65
N SER A 532 37.58 13.34 1.39
CA SER A 532 38.64 13.35 2.43
C SER A 532 38.51 14.50 3.44
N ALA A 533 37.71 15.55 3.11
CA ALA A 533 37.42 16.63 4.05
C ALA A 533 36.48 16.22 5.21
N ILE A 534 35.68 15.16 5.00
CA ILE A 534 34.76 14.63 6.03
C ILE A 534 35.51 13.63 6.94
N TYR A 535 36.58 12.99 6.45
CA TYR A 535 37.33 11.98 7.19
C TYR A 535 38.80 12.40 7.31
N PRO A 536 39.15 13.35 8.22
CA PRO A 536 40.52 13.83 8.36
C PRO A 536 41.51 12.76 8.80
N GLY A 537 41.05 11.62 9.33
CA GLY A 537 41.85 10.44 9.69
C GLY A 537 42.00 9.39 8.58
N GLY A 538 41.54 9.66 7.35
CA GLY A 538 41.48 8.72 6.23
C GLY A 538 40.16 7.96 6.11
N PRO A 539 39.95 7.19 5.03
CA PRO A 539 38.75 6.43 4.82
C PRO A 539 38.53 5.39 5.94
N PRO A 540 37.25 5.15 6.36
CA PRO A 540 36.98 4.13 7.36
C PRO A 540 37.48 2.77 6.88
N VAL A 541 38.22 2.09 7.74
CA VAL A 541 38.72 0.74 7.44
C VAL A 541 37.54 -0.20 7.26
N PRO A 542 37.52 -1.04 6.19
CA PRO A 542 36.47 -2.01 6.00
C PRO A 542 36.28 -2.88 7.24
N VAL A 543 35.12 -2.83 7.86
CA VAL A 543 34.83 -3.66 9.04
C VAL A 543 34.64 -5.09 8.55
N GLN A 544 35.50 -6.02 8.97
CA GLN A 544 35.32 -7.44 8.67
C GLN A 544 33.98 -7.92 9.25
N ALA A 545 33.21 -8.64 8.45
CA ALA A 545 31.98 -9.22 8.91
C ALA A 545 32.19 -10.06 10.18
N PRO A 546 31.39 -9.90 11.23
CA PRO A 546 31.56 -10.62 12.48
C PRO A 546 31.57 -12.13 12.26
N LYS A 547 32.58 -12.85 12.79
CA LYS A 547 32.75 -14.31 12.61
C LYS A 547 31.55 -15.13 13.06
N LEU A 548 30.70 -14.59 13.95
CA LEU A 548 29.52 -15.27 14.51
C LEU A 548 28.24 -15.03 13.72
N LEU A 549 28.19 -14.10 12.75
CA LEU A 549 27.04 -13.91 11.83
C LEU A 549 26.69 -15.17 11.04
N LYS A 550 27.62 -16.09 10.86
CA LYS A 550 27.34 -17.37 10.22
C LYS A 550 26.47 -18.31 11.06
N PHE A 551 26.30 -18.05 12.36
CA PHE A 551 25.53 -18.86 13.30
C PHE A 551 24.26 -18.17 13.80
N VAL A 552 24.06 -16.89 13.48
CA VAL A 552 22.91 -16.10 13.91
C VAL A 552 22.34 -15.35 12.72
N ASP A 553 21.03 -15.42 12.57
CA ASP A 553 20.28 -14.58 11.65
C ASP A 553 19.84 -13.32 12.39
N THR A 554 20.29 -12.17 11.93
CA THR A 554 19.99 -10.86 12.52
C THR A 554 18.93 -10.09 11.75
N SER A 555 18.20 -10.77 10.87
CA SER A 555 17.09 -10.17 10.10
C SER A 555 16.03 -9.59 11.02
N GLU A 556 15.52 -8.42 10.62
CA GLU A 556 14.46 -7.75 11.35
C GLU A 556 13.10 -8.36 10.98
N MET A 557 12.42 -8.92 11.97
CA MET A 557 11.06 -9.42 11.86
C MET A 557 10.12 -8.29 12.22
N THR A 558 9.60 -7.59 11.20
CA THR A 558 8.67 -6.46 11.36
C THR A 558 7.53 -6.59 10.37
N ARG A 559 6.31 -6.30 10.81
CA ARG A 559 5.14 -6.27 9.94
C ARG A 559 4.53 -4.87 9.98
N GLY A 560 4.30 -4.30 8.78
CA GLY A 560 3.66 -3.00 8.63
C GLY A 560 2.14 -3.12 8.49
N PRO A 561 1.41 -2.00 8.49
CA PRO A 561 0.00 -1.98 8.16
C PRO A 561 -0.15 -2.32 6.67
N GLN A 562 -0.49 -3.58 6.37
CA GLN A 562 -0.65 -4.08 5.01
C GLN A 562 -2.10 -4.27 4.61
N GLU A 563 -2.99 -4.40 5.59
CA GLU A 563 -4.41 -4.62 5.42
C GLU A 563 -5.17 -3.67 6.34
N SER A 564 -6.28 -3.15 5.86
CA SER A 564 -7.23 -2.37 6.64
C SER A 564 -8.56 -3.14 6.69
N PRO A 565 -9.31 -3.10 7.79
CA PRO A 565 -8.96 -2.49 9.08
C PRO A 565 -8.07 -3.42 9.92
N GLY A 566 -7.20 -2.86 10.75
CA GLY A 566 -6.46 -3.60 11.77
C GLY A 566 -4.98 -3.25 11.87
N TYR A 567 -4.38 -3.71 12.98
CA TYR A 567 -3.01 -3.37 13.36
C TYR A 567 -2.25 -4.63 13.74
N TRP A 568 -1.11 -4.85 13.11
CA TRP A 568 -0.27 -6.00 13.38
C TRP A 568 0.61 -5.76 14.60
N VAL A 569 0.44 -6.62 15.61
CA VAL A 569 1.24 -6.65 16.83
C VAL A 569 1.79 -8.04 17.07
N VAL A 570 2.88 -8.15 17.83
CA VAL A 570 3.51 -9.44 18.13
C VAL A 570 2.70 -10.13 19.24
N SER A 571 2.21 -11.33 18.94
CA SER A 571 1.46 -12.20 19.87
C SER A 571 2.20 -13.48 20.26
N GLY A 572 3.38 -13.72 19.69
CA GLY A 572 4.22 -14.87 20.03
C GLY A 572 5.52 -14.88 19.26
N ALA A 573 6.45 -15.71 19.68
CA ALA A 573 7.69 -15.94 18.95
C ALA A 573 8.30 -17.30 19.31
N ARG A 574 9.19 -17.79 18.44
CA ARG A 574 10.03 -18.97 18.70
C ARG A 574 11.40 -18.82 18.06
N LEU A 575 12.36 -19.50 18.64
CA LEU A 575 13.65 -19.68 18.02
C LEU A 575 13.59 -20.87 17.05
N LEU A 576 14.38 -20.83 16.00
CA LEU A 576 14.55 -21.90 15.03
C LEU A 576 16.03 -22.11 14.73
N VAL A 577 16.35 -23.27 14.19
CA VAL A 577 17.68 -23.53 13.64
C VAL A 577 17.53 -23.81 12.15
N GLU A 578 17.89 -22.84 11.33
CA GLU A 578 17.80 -22.94 9.88
C GLU A 578 19.18 -22.84 9.25
N LYS A 579 19.53 -23.85 8.44
CA LYS A 579 20.81 -23.94 7.74
C LYS A 579 22.04 -23.66 8.64
N GLY A 580 21.96 -24.11 9.89
CA GLY A 580 23.02 -23.92 10.88
C GLY A 580 23.09 -22.53 11.49
N LYS A 581 22.02 -21.73 11.38
CA LYS A 581 21.86 -20.43 12.04
C LYS A 581 20.72 -20.46 13.04
N ILE A 582 20.90 -19.76 14.14
CA ILE A 582 19.82 -19.44 15.07
C ILE A 582 19.03 -18.29 14.44
N SER A 583 17.75 -18.52 14.16
CA SER A 583 16.82 -17.56 13.59
C SER A 583 15.61 -17.35 14.51
N LEU A 584 14.86 -16.30 14.25
CA LEU A 584 13.65 -15.94 14.98
C LEU A 584 12.45 -16.02 14.03
N LYS A 585 11.37 -16.67 14.48
CA LYS A 585 10.07 -16.63 13.84
C LYS A 585 9.08 -15.94 14.76
N VAL A 586 8.32 -15.00 14.23
CA VAL A 586 7.41 -14.16 15.01
C VAL A 586 5.96 -14.43 14.61
N LYS A 587 5.08 -14.52 15.59
CA LYS A 587 3.63 -14.63 15.40
C LYS A 587 3.01 -13.25 15.55
N TYR A 588 2.17 -12.87 14.59
CA TYR A 588 1.47 -11.59 14.59
C TYR A 588 -0.03 -11.79 14.72
N SER A 589 -0.67 -10.96 15.51
CA SER A 589 -2.13 -10.84 15.58
C SER A 589 -2.56 -9.53 14.95
N LEU A 590 -3.65 -9.57 14.18
CA LEU A 590 -4.27 -8.39 13.60
C LEU A 590 -5.38 -7.94 14.56
N LEU A 591 -5.22 -6.78 15.15
CA LEU A 591 -6.19 -6.20 16.07
C LEU A 591 -6.91 -5.01 15.42
N THR A 592 -8.21 -4.86 15.70
CA THR A 592 -8.99 -3.65 15.41
C THR A 592 -9.54 -3.05 16.69
N ALA A 593 -9.90 -1.75 16.66
CA ALA A 593 -10.62 -1.13 17.77
C ALA A 593 -12.08 -1.61 17.78
N ILE A 594 -12.64 -1.75 18.98
CA ILE A 594 -14.09 -1.96 19.17
C ILE A 594 -14.77 -0.63 18.84
N MET A 595 -15.71 -0.64 17.89
CA MET A 595 -16.55 0.52 17.57
C MET A 595 -17.74 0.55 18.53
N GLU A 596 -18.10 1.73 19.03
CA GLU A 596 -19.21 1.88 20.00
C GLU A 596 -20.56 1.41 19.45
N ASP A 597 -20.73 1.34 18.13
CA ASP A 597 -21.96 0.89 17.47
C ASP A 597 -22.19 -0.65 17.58
N GLU A 598 -21.15 -1.46 17.79
CA GLU A 598 -21.28 -2.92 17.95
C GLU A 598 -21.75 -3.32 19.37
N VAL A 599 -21.64 -2.44 20.36
CA VAL A 599 -22.01 -2.72 21.75
C VAL A 599 -23.53 -2.69 21.96
N ILE A 600 -24.30 -2.10 21.04
CA ILE A 600 -25.76 -1.94 21.20
C ILE A 600 -26.53 -3.20 20.80
N GLU A 601 -26.01 -4.07 19.95
CA GLU A 601 -26.71 -5.30 19.52
C GLU A 601 -26.64 -6.46 20.54
N GLU A 602 -25.62 -6.55 21.37
CA GLU A 602 -25.53 -7.63 22.38
C GLU A 602 -26.37 -7.40 23.64
N SER A 603 -26.88 -6.18 23.89
CA SER A 603 -27.65 -5.87 25.08
C SER A 603 -29.16 -6.08 24.98
N TYR A 604 -29.71 -6.45 23.79
CA TYR A 604 -31.13 -6.69 23.55
C TYR A 604 -31.50 -8.14 23.18
N GLY A 605 -30.57 -9.08 23.35
CA GLY A 605 -30.78 -10.52 23.09
C GLY A 605 -30.72 -11.37 24.36
N GLY A 606 -31.38 -10.94 25.46
CA GLY A 606 -31.51 -11.69 26.69
C GLY A 606 -32.97 -11.96 27.06
#